data_e3e51caf47b469f6f551cc6e39e076d6
#
_entry.id   e3e51caf47b469f6f551cc6e39e076d6
#
_cell.length_a   1.000
_cell.length_b   1.000
_cell.length_c   1.000
_cell.angle_alpha   90.00
_cell.angle_beta   90.00
_cell.angle_gamma   90.00
#
_symmetry.space_group_name_H-M   'P 1'
#
loop_
_entity.id
_entity.type
_entity.pdbx_description
1 polymer ?
#
loop_
_entity_poly.entity_id
_entity_poly.type
_entity_poly.pdbx_seq_one_letter_code
_entity_poly.pdbx_strand_id
1 'polypeptide(L)'
;MPAPPRTATAQRTPASGGLDGGPFELAGGGRGHDAVLLLHGLTGSTFELRPIADRLHRAGFRCLAPVMAGHGGAPDALVGVPWTEWVAKAARDLEALAGARRTVVVGCSMGALVACALAHDHPARVDGLVLLAPALELAWPGRLAALLGRVGLGGVIVPKASGSDVRDPEMRRRNPGLAGVPLGAVTELTRLAGHVDRQLPGVAAPTLVLIGGHDHTVTLAGARRLARRLGSGPVAVRVLPESQHLLGIDVESARCADEVAAFVDTLPVPGQRAPPRPAARGSRRRRRATRPTPRRPRR
;
A
#
# COMPACT_ATOMS: atom_id res chain seq x y z
N MET A 1 -16.37 -46.30 21.37
CA MET A 1 -16.81 -44.95 21.05
C MET A 1 -15.57 -44.09 20.78
N PRO A 2 -15.36 -43.49 19.62
CA PRO A 2 -14.22 -42.66 19.34
C PRO A 2 -14.41 -41.27 20.01
N ALA A 3 -13.34 -40.72 20.59
CA ALA A 3 -13.32 -39.43 21.22
C ALA A 3 -13.58 -38.30 20.21
N PRO A 4 -14.22 -37.18 20.60
CA PRO A 4 -14.49 -36.04 19.70
C PRO A 4 -13.18 -35.32 19.29
N PRO A 5 -13.14 -34.71 18.09
CA PRO A 5 -11.94 -33.99 17.62
C PRO A 5 -11.68 -32.78 18.50
N ARG A 6 -10.43 -32.62 18.94
CA ARG A 6 -9.96 -31.46 19.68
C ARG A 6 -10.10 -30.22 18.80
N THR A 7 -10.96 -29.29 19.17
CA THR A 7 -11.05 -27.96 18.60
C THR A 7 -9.69 -27.27 18.69
N ALA A 8 -9.15 -26.89 17.56
CA ALA A 8 -7.93 -26.08 17.49
C ALA A 8 -8.19 -24.75 18.20
N THR A 9 -7.60 -24.59 19.36
CA THR A 9 -7.59 -23.33 20.10
C THR A 9 -6.85 -22.30 19.26
N ALA A 10 -7.53 -21.27 18.80
CA ALA A 10 -6.90 -20.13 18.15
C ALA A 10 -5.79 -19.57 19.08
N GLN A 11 -4.56 -19.73 18.67
CA GLN A 11 -3.40 -19.18 19.40
C GLN A 11 -3.54 -17.67 19.42
N ARG A 12 -3.84 -17.10 20.59
CA ARG A 12 -3.76 -15.65 20.85
C ARG A 12 -2.31 -15.24 20.62
N THR A 13 -2.06 -14.48 19.55
CA THR A 13 -0.75 -13.88 19.27
C THR A 13 -0.35 -12.96 20.43
N PRO A 14 0.84 -13.09 21.00
CA PRO A 14 1.25 -12.26 22.13
C PRO A 14 1.36 -10.80 21.73
N ALA A 15 1.17 -9.89 22.69
CA ALA A 15 1.24 -8.43 22.51
C ALA A 15 2.61 -7.92 22.00
N SER A 16 3.65 -8.76 22.04
CA SER A 16 4.99 -8.52 21.47
C SER A 16 5.11 -8.85 19.97
N GLY A 17 4.08 -9.41 19.34
CA GLY A 17 4.12 -9.74 17.91
C GLY A 17 4.44 -8.53 17.04
N GLY A 18 5.25 -8.75 15.98
CA GLY A 18 5.67 -7.73 15.04
C GLY A 18 6.97 -6.98 15.39
N LEU A 19 7.46 -7.04 16.63
CA LEU A 19 8.78 -6.47 17.01
C LEU A 19 9.95 -7.29 16.49
N ASP A 20 9.71 -8.56 16.19
CA ASP A 20 10.61 -9.52 15.53
C ASP A 20 10.38 -9.59 14.01
N GLY A 21 9.45 -8.79 13.46
CA GLY A 21 9.06 -8.80 12.05
C GLY A 21 8.02 -9.86 11.69
N GLY A 22 7.55 -10.66 12.63
CA GLY A 22 6.47 -11.62 12.46
C GLY A 22 5.08 -10.97 12.32
N PRO A 23 4.05 -11.74 11.96
CA PRO A 23 2.68 -11.21 11.85
C PRO A 23 2.15 -10.82 13.23
N PHE A 24 1.30 -9.79 13.28
CA PHE A 24 0.61 -9.42 14.51
C PHE A 24 -0.83 -8.96 14.26
N GLU A 25 -1.62 -9.07 15.30
CA GLU A 25 -2.95 -8.50 15.37
C GLU A 25 -3.12 -7.76 16.70
N LEU A 26 -3.62 -6.53 16.64
CA LEU A 26 -4.03 -5.74 17.79
C LEU A 26 -5.56 -5.67 17.79
N ALA A 27 -6.19 -6.21 18.83
CA ALA A 27 -7.64 -6.26 18.93
C ALA A 27 -8.23 -4.85 18.99
N GLY A 28 -9.40 -4.63 18.40
CA GLY A 28 -10.10 -3.35 18.44
C GLY A 28 -10.56 -2.99 19.86
N GLY A 29 -10.54 -1.69 20.17
CA GLY A 29 -10.99 -1.12 21.43
C GLY A 29 -12.38 -0.45 21.30
N GLY A 30 -12.55 0.77 21.82
CA GLY A 30 -13.83 1.49 21.89
C GLY A 30 -14.53 1.80 20.56
N ARG A 31 -13.82 1.77 19.45
CA ARG A 31 -14.41 1.88 18.09
C ARG A 31 -14.79 0.52 17.50
N GLY A 32 -14.67 -0.54 18.23
CA GLY A 32 -14.94 -1.98 18.08
C GLY A 32 -15.21 -2.61 16.71
N HIS A 33 -15.59 -1.83 15.69
CA HIS A 33 -15.94 -2.30 14.36
C HIS A 33 -15.11 -1.70 13.23
N ASP A 34 -14.17 -0.82 13.52
CA ASP A 34 -13.26 -0.27 12.50
C ASP A 34 -11.95 -1.06 12.49
N ALA A 35 -11.43 -1.36 11.31
CA ALA A 35 -10.22 -2.16 11.15
C ALA A 35 -9.23 -1.54 10.19
N VAL A 36 -7.96 -1.91 10.36
CA VAL A 36 -6.85 -1.52 9.49
C VAL A 36 -6.07 -2.76 9.09
N LEU A 37 -5.88 -2.96 7.79
CA LEU A 37 -4.95 -3.92 7.23
C LEU A 37 -3.63 -3.20 6.90
N LEU A 38 -2.51 -3.70 7.44
CA LEU A 38 -1.19 -3.10 7.26
C LEU A 38 -0.28 -4.02 6.43
N LEU A 39 0.18 -3.55 5.28
CA LEU A 39 0.94 -4.31 4.29
C LEU A 39 2.35 -3.75 4.13
N HIS A 40 3.37 -4.51 4.50
CA HIS A 40 4.78 -4.10 4.44
C HIS A 40 5.36 -4.14 3.00
N GLY A 41 6.57 -3.58 2.84
CA GLY A 41 7.27 -3.48 1.58
C GLY A 41 8.00 -4.76 1.13
N LEU A 42 8.55 -4.74 -0.10
CA LEU A 42 9.41 -5.80 -0.61
C LEU A 42 10.65 -5.95 0.27
N THR A 43 10.97 -7.19 0.65
CA THR A 43 12.05 -7.52 1.60
C THR A 43 11.92 -6.88 2.98
N GLY A 44 10.76 -6.27 3.27
CA GLY A 44 10.43 -5.68 4.55
C GLY A 44 9.78 -6.67 5.52
N SER A 45 9.25 -6.15 6.60
CA SER A 45 8.55 -6.91 7.64
C SER A 45 7.47 -6.04 8.30
N THR A 46 6.64 -6.65 9.14
CA THR A 46 5.60 -5.94 9.88
C THR A 46 6.15 -4.93 10.89
N PHE A 47 7.43 -5.06 11.29
CA PHE A 47 8.15 -4.11 12.14
C PHE A 47 8.05 -2.66 11.62
N GLU A 48 8.13 -2.48 10.30
CA GLU A 48 8.08 -1.17 9.63
C GLU A 48 6.76 -0.42 9.86
N LEU A 49 5.68 -1.15 10.19
CA LEU A 49 4.33 -0.62 10.34
C LEU A 49 3.86 -0.59 11.78
N ARG A 50 4.65 -1.15 12.71
CA ARG A 50 4.27 -1.28 14.12
C ARG A 50 3.96 0.06 14.80
N PRO A 51 4.75 1.14 14.65
CA PRO A 51 4.41 2.43 15.27
C PRO A 51 3.08 3.01 14.79
N ILE A 52 2.75 2.82 13.51
CA ILE A 52 1.47 3.24 12.92
C ILE A 52 0.32 2.40 13.50
N ALA A 53 0.50 1.07 13.55
CA ALA A 53 -0.49 0.17 14.13
C ALA A 53 -0.77 0.51 15.61
N ASP A 54 0.26 0.75 16.41
CA ASP A 54 0.13 1.14 17.82
C ASP A 54 -0.62 2.47 17.99
N ARG A 55 -0.38 3.44 17.09
CA ARG A 55 -1.08 4.73 17.10
C ARG A 55 -2.56 4.58 16.76
N LEU A 56 -2.88 3.77 15.75
CA LEU A 56 -4.26 3.48 15.33
C LEU A 56 -4.98 2.62 16.36
N HIS A 57 -4.29 1.63 16.95
CA HIS A 57 -4.85 0.82 18.02
C HIS A 57 -5.24 1.64 19.25
N ARG A 58 -4.40 2.61 19.68
CA ARG A 58 -4.75 3.56 20.74
C ARG A 58 -5.97 4.43 20.39
N ALA A 59 -6.24 4.65 19.09
CA ALA A 59 -7.46 5.30 18.61
C ALA A 59 -8.66 4.34 18.50
N GLY A 60 -8.49 3.06 18.89
CA GLY A 60 -9.57 2.06 18.98
C GLY A 60 -9.74 1.19 17.74
N PHE A 61 -8.83 1.22 16.77
CA PHE A 61 -8.88 0.36 15.59
C PHE A 61 -8.36 -1.05 15.87
N ARG A 62 -9.01 -2.06 15.27
CA ARG A 62 -8.41 -3.38 15.11
C ARG A 62 -7.33 -3.29 14.04
N CYS A 63 -6.11 -3.72 14.33
CA CYS A 63 -4.99 -3.66 13.39
C CYS A 63 -4.51 -5.07 13.04
N LEU A 64 -4.52 -5.44 11.76
CA LEU A 64 -4.00 -6.70 11.25
C LEU A 64 -2.79 -6.43 10.36
N ALA A 65 -1.64 -6.96 10.71
CA ALA A 65 -0.40 -6.85 9.96
C ALA A 65 0.14 -8.25 9.61
N PRO A 66 -0.21 -8.81 8.45
CA PRO A 66 0.29 -10.10 8.00
C PRO A 66 1.70 -9.97 7.43
N VAL A 67 2.43 -11.08 7.43
CA VAL A 67 3.65 -11.22 6.63
C VAL A 67 3.26 -11.55 5.19
N MET A 68 3.79 -10.82 4.22
CA MET A 68 3.50 -11.01 2.79
C MET A 68 4.08 -12.32 2.26
N ALA A 69 3.51 -12.87 1.18
CA ALA A 69 3.98 -14.13 0.59
C ALA A 69 5.48 -14.06 0.23
N GLY A 70 6.24 -15.08 0.56
CA GLY A 70 7.68 -15.18 0.37
C GLY A 70 8.54 -14.37 1.35
N HIS A 71 7.93 -13.68 2.33
CA HIS A 71 8.62 -12.92 3.38
C HIS A 71 8.58 -13.66 4.73
N GLY A 72 9.33 -13.17 5.71
CA GLY A 72 9.39 -13.76 7.07
C GLY A 72 10.35 -14.93 7.23
N GLY A 73 11.15 -15.22 6.21
CA GLY A 73 12.19 -16.24 6.22
C GLY A 73 13.53 -15.71 5.71
N ALA A 74 14.29 -16.56 5.01
CA ALA A 74 15.50 -16.14 4.30
C ALA A 74 15.16 -15.54 2.92
N PRO A 75 16.08 -14.75 2.31
CA PRO A 75 15.81 -14.08 1.03
C PRO A 75 15.49 -15.03 -0.14
N ASP A 76 15.94 -16.28 -0.11
CA ASP A 76 15.66 -17.31 -1.10
C ASP A 76 14.18 -17.72 -1.14
N ALA A 77 13.47 -17.64 -0.02
CA ALA A 77 12.01 -17.90 0.02
C ALA A 77 11.21 -16.93 -0.87
N LEU A 78 11.78 -15.79 -1.23
CA LEU A 78 11.16 -14.81 -2.11
C LEU A 78 11.46 -15.05 -3.60
N VAL A 79 12.44 -15.93 -3.90
CA VAL A 79 12.80 -16.27 -5.29
C VAL A 79 11.64 -16.98 -5.97
N GLY A 80 11.21 -16.48 -7.14
CA GLY A 80 10.15 -17.08 -7.93
C GLY A 80 8.73 -16.82 -7.42
N VAL A 81 8.54 -16.09 -6.33
CA VAL A 81 7.21 -15.68 -5.86
C VAL A 81 6.64 -14.61 -6.81
N PRO A 82 5.55 -14.88 -7.55
CA PRO A 82 4.97 -13.91 -8.45
C PRO A 82 4.20 -12.84 -7.68
N TRP A 83 4.11 -11.64 -8.22
CA TRP A 83 3.37 -10.54 -7.61
C TRP A 83 1.89 -10.86 -7.33
N THR A 84 1.29 -11.75 -8.10
CA THR A 84 -0.09 -12.20 -7.92
C THR A 84 -0.32 -12.90 -6.57
N GLU A 85 0.70 -13.59 -6.04
CA GLU A 85 0.65 -14.20 -4.72
C GLU A 85 0.58 -13.15 -3.60
N TRP A 86 1.27 -12.02 -3.77
CA TRP A 86 1.19 -10.91 -2.80
C TRP A 86 -0.22 -10.35 -2.74
N VAL A 87 -0.84 -10.09 -3.90
CA VAL A 87 -2.22 -9.59 -3.98
C VAL A 87 -3.21 -10.63 -3.45
N ALA A 88 -3.08 -11.89 -3.87
CA ALA A 88 -3.98 -12.96 -3.43
C ALA A 88 -3.93 -13.20 -1.91
N LYS A 89 -2.71 -13.16 -1.32
CA LYS A 89 -2.60 -13.26 0.14
C LYS A 89 -3.25 -12.06 0.84
N ALA A 90 -2.98 -10.85 0.40
CA ALA A 90 -3.56 -9.65 0.99
C ALA A 90 -5.10 -9.61 0.84
N ALA A 91 -5.66 -10.16 -0.23
CA ALA A 91 -7.10 -10.32 -0.40
C ALA A 91 -7.70 -11.28 0.66
N ARG A 92 -7.03 -12.40 0.93
CA ARG A 92 -7.45 -13.31 2.02
C ARG A 92 -7.37 -12.63 3.40
N ASP A 93 -6.32 -11.83 3.64
CA ASP A 93 -6.17 -11.09 4.90
C ASP A 93 -7.25 -9.98 5.03
N LEU A 94 -7.66 -9.36 3.93
CA LEU A 94 -8.78 -8.42 3.89
C LEU A 94 -10.11 -9.12 4.22
N GLU A 95 -10.31 -10.36 3.75
CA GLU A 95 -11.48 -11.18 4.10
C GLU A 95 -11.57 -11.45 5.61
N ALA A 96 -10.45 -11.64 6.31
CA ALA A 96 -10.44 -11.81 7.76
C ALA A 96 -10.97 -10.59 8.53
N LEU A 97 -11.12 -9.45 7.86
CA LEU A 97 -11.71 -8.22 8.39
C LEU A 97 -13.17 -7.98 7.92
N ALA A 98 -13.84 -9.00 7.35
CA ALA A 98 -15.17 -8.88 6.76
C ALA A 98 -16.25 -8.34 7.71
N GLY A 99 -16.10 -8.57 9.01
CA GLY A 99 -17.03 -8.07 10.05
C GLY A 99 -16.79 -6.63 10.48
N ALA A 100 -15.76 -5.95 9.94
CA ALA A 100 -15.48 -4.56 10.28
C ALA A 100 -16.53 -3.61 9.65
N ARG A 101 -16.93 -2.59 10.39
CA ARG A 101 -17.81 -1.53 9.90
C ARG A 101 -17.12 -0.69 8.83
N ARG A 102 -15.82 -0.44 8.99
CA ARG A 102 -14.96 0.31 8.09
C ARG A 102 -13.59 -0.35 8.04
N THR A 103 -13.03 -0.52 6.85
CA THR A 103 -11.69 -1.06 6.67
C THR A 103 -10.81 -0.08 5.91
N VAL A 104 -9.68 0.29 6.52
CA VAL A 104 -8.62 1.09 5.89
C VAL A 104 -7.45 0.17 5.56
N VAL A 105 -6.84 0.36 4.39
CA VAL A 105 -5.62 -0.37 4.03
C VAL A 105 -4.43 0.59 4.05
N VAL A 106 -3.45 0.28 4.87
CA VAL A 106 -2.17 1.00 4.96
C VAL A 106 -1.10 0.14 4.29
N GLY A 107 -0.46 0.64 3.26
CA GLY A 107 0.60 -0.08 2.56
C GLY A 107 1.89 0.72 2.49
N CYS A 108 3.04 0.05 2.68
CA CYS A 108 4.37 0.63 2.50
C CYS A 108 5.00 0.08 1.21
N SER A 109 5.53 0.95 0.35
CA SER A 109 6.31 0.57 -0.84
C SER A 109 5.54 -0.39 -1.76
N MET A 110 5.96 -1.66 -1.85
CA MET A 110 5.23 -2.75 -2.51
C MET A 110 3.81 -2.91 -1.92
N GLY A 111 3.69 -2.88 -0.59
CA GLY A 111 2.40 -2.98 0.09
C GLY A 111 1.44 -1.87 -0.30
N ALA A 112 1.91 -0.67 -0.67
CA ALA A 112 1.09 0.41 -1.19
C ALA A 112 0.50 0.08 -2.57
N LEU A 113 1.24 -0.60 -3.43
CA LEU A 113 0.72 -1.07 -4.72
C LEU A 113 -0.31 -2.19 -4.52
N VAL A 114 -0.04 -3.12 -3.61
CA VAL A 114 -1.02 -4.17 -3.24
C VAL A 114 -2.29 -3.54 -2.69
N ALA A 115 -2.18 -2.51 -1.83
CA ALA A 115 -3.33 -1.77 -1.31
C ALA A 115 -4.18 -1.12 -2.43
N CYS A 116 -3.54 -0.54 -3.45
CA CYS A 116 -4.24 -0.02 -4.64
C CYS A 116 -4.96 -1.13 -5.41
N ALA A 117 -4.33 -2.30 -5.61
CA ALA A 117 -4.97 -3.44 -6.26
C ALA A 117 -6.20 -3.92 -5.47
N LEU A 118 -6.08 -4.06 -4.13
CA LEU A 118 -7.22 -4.41 -3.28
C LEU A 118 -8.37 -3.40 -3.38
N ALA A 119 -8.08 -2.11 -3.38
CA ALA A 119 -9.11 -1.07 -3.48
C ALA A 119 -9.80 -1.05 -4.85
N HIS A 120 -9.08 -1.42 -5.93
CA HIS A 120 -9.64 -1.58 -7.25
C HIS A 120 -10.54 -2.83 -7.33
N ASP A 121 -10.03 -3.98 -6.85
CA ASP A 121 -10.70 -5.27 -7.00
C ASP A 121 -11.83 -5.48 -5.96
N HIS A 122 -11.73 -4.80 -4.79
CA HIS A 122 -12.70 -4.88 -3.68
C HIS A 122 -13.19 -3.51 -3.22
N PRO A 123 -13.76 -2.65 -4.11
CA PRO A 123 -14.10 -1.26 -3.80
C PRO A 123 -15.15 -1.10 -2.69
N ALA A 124 -15.98 -2.12 -2.47
CA ALA A 124 -16.97 -2.11 -1.39
C ALA A 124 -16.36 -2.45 0.00
N ARG A 125 -15.11 -2.93 0.02
CA ARG A 125 -14.43 -3.42 1.22
C ARG A 125 -13.33 -2.48 1.71
N VAL A 126 -12.88 -1.54 0.89
CA VAL A 126 -11.79 -0.61 1.21
C VAL A 126 -12.35 0.79 1.30
N ASP A 127 -12.49 1.30 2.53
CA ASP A 127 -13.08 2.61 2.82
C ASP A 127 -12.07 3.76 2.75
N GLY A 128 -10.77 3.46 2.80
CA GLY A 128 -9.70 4.42 2.67
C GLY A 128 -8.35 3.77 2.44
N LEU A 129 -7.42 4.51 1.83
CA LEU A 129 -6.06 4.09 1.55
C LEU A 129 -5.04 5.02 2.21
N VAL A 130 -4.00 4.44 2.78
CA VAL A 130 -2.78 5.14 3.15
C VAL A 130 -1.61 4.48 2.44
N LEU A 131 -0.92 5.24 1.61
CA LEU A 131 0.16 4.78 0.74
C LEU A 131 1.47 5.44 1.18
N LEU A 132 2.31 4.67 1.87
CA LEU A 132 3.62 5.11 2.37
C LEU A 132 4.67 4.78 1.30
N ALA A 133 5.34 5.80 0.78
CA ALA A 133 6.40 5.66 -0.22
C ALA A 133 6.05 4.66 -1.35
N PRO A 134 4.92 4.84 -2.10
CA PRO A 134 4.42 3.84 -3.04
C PRO A 134 5.42 3.55 -4.17
N ALA A 135 5.71 2.27 -4.41
CA ALA A 135 6.72 1.80 -5.36
C ALA A 135 6.24 1.80 -6.82
N LEU A 136 5.48 2.82 -7.25
CA LEU A 136 5.03 2.92 -8.65
C LEU A 136 6.20 3.19 -9.61
N GLU A 137 7.18 3.95 -9.14
CA GLU A 137 8.39 4.28 -9.92
C GLU A 137 9.63 4.18 -9.02
N LEU A 138 10.46 3.19 -9.32
CA LEU A 138 11.71 2.96 -8.59
C LEU A 138 12.78 3.98 -8.99
N ALA A 139 13.64 4.33 -8.05
CA ALA A 139 14.88 5.04 -8.31
C ALA A 139 15.83 4.20 -9.20
N TRP A 140 16.89 4.82 -9.73
CA TRP A 140 17.79 4.19 -10.70
C TRP A 140 18.33 2.81 -10.28
N PRO A 141 18.82 2.58 -9.06
CA PRO A 141 19.33 1.25 -8.68
C PRO A 141 18.27 0.15 -8.77
N GLY A 142 17.04 0.43 -8.35
CA GLY A 142 15.92 -0.50 -8.43
C GLY A 142 15.51 -0.82 -9.88
N ARG A 143 15.55 0.18 -10.77
CA ARG A 143 15.27 -0.02 -12.20
C ARG A 143 16.30 -0.92 -12.86
N LEU A 144 17.59 -0.74 -12.54
CA LEU A 144 18.65 -1.61 -13.01
C LEU A 144 18.48 -3.04 -12.49
N ALA A 145 18.20 -3.21 -11.18
CA ALA A 145 17.94 -4.52 -10.58
C ALA A 145 16.78 -5.26 -11.26
N ALA A 146 15.68 -4.56 -11.58
CA ALA A 146 14.55 -5.12 -12.31
C ALA A 146 14.93 -5.56 -13.74
N LEU A 147 15.77 -4.79 -14.43
CA LEU A 147 16.26 -5.15 -15.77
C LEU A 147 17.13 -6.42 -15.71
N LEU A 148 18.07 -6.48 -14.78
CA LEU A 148 18.94 -7.65 -14.60
C LEU A 148 18.13 -8.92 -14.27
N GLY A 149 17.09 -8.79 -13.43
CA GLY A 149 16.18 -9.90 -13.15
C GLY A 149 15.42 -10.41 -14.38
N ARG A 150 15.13 -9.55 -15.37
CA ARG A 150 14.45 -9.93 -16.62
C ARG A 150 15.35 -10.69 -17.60
N VAL A 151 16.65 -10.45 -17.57
CA VAL A 151 17.60 -11.07 -18.50
C VAL A 151 18.25 -12.35 -17.94
N GLY A 152 17.54 -13.08 -17.09
CA GLY A 152 17.96 -14.39 -16.60
C GLY A 152 18.64 -14.39 -15.21
N LEU A 153 18.85 -13.23 -14.59
CA LEU A 153 19.48 -13.12 -13.28
C LEU A 153 18.48 -13.11 -12.11
N GLY A 154 17.24 -13.56 -12.34
CA GLY A 154 16.16 -13.51 -11.34
C GLY A 154 16.43 -14.23 -10.02
N GLY A 155 17.23 -15.31 -10.06
CA GLY A 155 17.66 -16.05 -8.87
C GLY A 155 18.81 -15.41 -8.09
N VAL A 156 19.47 -14.38 -8.64
CA VAL A 156 20.57 -13.69 -7.96
C VAL A 156 20.02 -12.85 -6.80
N ILE A 157 20.60 -13.04 -5.61
CA ILE A 157 20.28 -12.28 -4.42
C ILE A 157 21.37 -11.24 -4.17
N VAL A 158 21.00 -9.97 -4.20
CA VAL A 158 21.92 -8.85 -3.93
C VAL A 158 21.84 -8.52 -2.44
N PRO A 159 22.96 -8.59 -1.69
CA PRO A 159 22.99 -8.24 -0.27
C PRO A 159 22.65 -6.76 -0.07
N LYS A 160 21.91 -6.45 0.99
CA LYS A 160 21.67 -5.07 1.46
C LYS A 160 22.84 -4.59 2.31
N ALA A 161 23.99 -4.31 1.70
CA ALA A 161 25.21 -3.94 2.42
C ALA A 161 25.06 -2.72 3.34
N SER A 162 24.24 -1.74 2.95
CA SER A 162 23.95 -0.52 3.72
C SER A 162 22.73 -0.65 4.65
N GLY A 163 22.12 -1.84 4.73
CA GLY A 163 20.89 -2.05 5.47
C GLY A 163 19.65 -1.48 4.75
N SER A 164 18.60 -1.21 5.51
CA SER A 164 17.35 -0.63 5.00
C SER A 164 17.49 0.88 4.77
N ASP A 165 16.72 1.42 3.83
CA ASP A 165 16.64 2.86 3.52
C ASP A 165 15.86 3.59 4.62
N VAL A 166 16.56 3.85 5.73
CA VAL A 166 16.09 4.49 6.96
C VAL A 166 17.21 5.40 7.47
N ARG A 167 16.90 6.65 7.79
CA ARG A 167 17.86 7.62 8.31
C ARG A 167 18.24 7.34 9.77
N ASP A 168 17.28 6.89 10.59
CA ASP A 168 17.52 6.49 11.97
C ASP A 168 18.47 5.29 12.04
N PRO A 169 19.69 5.43 12.61
CA PRO A 169 20.69 4.37 12.63
C PRO A 169 20.31 3.21 13.58
N GLU A 170 19.54 3.48 14.64
CA GLU A 170 19.06 2.45 15.55
C GLU A 170 17.99 1.60 14.88
N MET A 171 16.99 2.24 14.27
CA MET A 171 15.92 1.55 13.54
C MET A 171 16.48 0.77 12.35
N ARG A 172 17.49 1.29 11.66
CA ARG A 172 18.19 0.57 10.58
C ARG A 172 18.83 -0.73 11.07
N ARG A 173 19.45 -0.72 12.26
CA ARG A 173 20.05 -1.93 12.86
C ARG A 173 19.02 -2.93 13.37
N ARG A 174 17.89 -2.43 13.90
CA ARG A 174 16.84 -3.24 14.52
C ARG A 174 15.85 -3.82 13.50
N ASN A 175 15.78 -3.26 12.29
CA ASN A 175 14.81 -3.71 11.29
C ASN A 175 15.11 -5.16 10.86
N PRO A 176 14.20 -6.12 11.14
CA PRO A 176 14.39 -7.53 10.84
C PRO A 176 14.03 -7.90 9.39
N GLY A 177 14.01 -6.93 8.48
CA GLY A 177 13.77 -7.17 7.06
C GLY A 177 14.83 -8.09 6.44
N LEU A 178 14.53 -8.69 5.28
CA LEU A 178 15.44 -9.62 4.60
C LEU A 178 16.79 -8.95 4.30
N ALA A 179 17.88 -9.68 4.55
CA ALA A 179 19.26 -9.21 4.38
C ALA A 179 19.67 -9.05 2.89
N GLY A 180 18.89 -9.55 1.95
CA GLY A 180 19.15 -9.50 0.51
C GLY A 180 17.87 -9.32 -0.30
N VAL A 181 18.07 -8.91 -1.55
CA VAL A 181 17.00 -8.66 -2.52
C VAL A 181 17.18 -9.58 -3.71
N PRO A 182 16.30 -10.57 -3.96
CA PRO A 182 16.30 -11.31 -5.21
C PRO A 182 15.95 -10.40 -6.38
N LEU A 183 16.75 -10.41 -7.44
CA LEU A 183 16.51 -9.55 -8.63
C LEU A 183 15.18 -9.88 -9.30
N GLY A 184 14.75 -11.15 -9.28
CA GLY A 184 13.45 -11.58 -9.76
C GLY A 184 12.29 -10.95 -9.01
N ALA A 185 12.42 -10.77 -7.69
CA ALA A 185 11.39 -10.12 -6.89
C ALA A 185 11.25 -8.61 -7.23
N VAL A 186 12.36 -7.94 -7.58
CA VAL A 186 12.28 -6.55 -8.08
C VAL A 186 11.61 -6.51 -9.46
N THR A 187 11.84 -7.53 -10.31
CA THR A 187 11.11 -7.67 -11.59
C THR A 187 9.61 -7.83 -11.34
N GLU A 188 9.20 -8.69 -10.42
CA GLU A 188 7.80 -8.87 -10.05
C GLU A 188 7.19 -7.58 -9.50
N LEU A 189 7.92 -6.82 -8.67
CA LEU A 189 7.49 -5.50 -8.20
C LEU A 189 7.20 -4.54 -9.37
N THR A 190 8.06 -4.52 -10.41
CA THR A 190 7.81 -3.66 -11.58
C THR A 190 6.63 -4.14 -12.44
N ARG A 191 6.34 -5.45 -12.45
CA ARG A 191 5.13 -6.01 -13.08
C ARG A 191 3.88 -5.58 -12.32
N LEU A 192 3.90 -5.67 -10.98
CA LEU A 192 2.83 -5.16 -10.13
C LEU A 192 2.62 -3.67 -10.34
N ALA A 193 3.69 -2.87 -10.37
CA ALA A 193 3.60 -1.42 -10.61
C ALA A 193 2.92 -1.10 -11.95
N GLY A 194 3.30 -1.81 -13.03
CA GLY A 194 2.66 -1.67 -14.33
C GLY A 194 1.20 -2.13 -14.36
N HIS A 195 0.83 -3.16 -13.57
CA HIS A 195 -0.55 -3.61 -13.42
C HIS A 195 -1.39 -2.55 -12.69
N VAL A 196 -0.91 -2.10 -11.53
CA VAL A 196 -1.59 -1.09 -10.70
C VAL A 196 -1.73 0.24 -11.43
N ASP A 197 -0.71 0.70 -12.17
CA ASP A 197 -0.78 1.96 -12.93
C ASP A 197 -1.99 1.99 -13.88
N ARG A 198 -2.35 0.85 -14.49
CA ARG A 198 -3.55 0.74 -15.34
C ARG A 198 -4.86 0.77 -14.53
N GLN A 199 -4.84 0.27 -13.30
CA GLN A 199 -6.01 0.19 -12.42
C GLN A 199 -6.31 1.49 -11.67
N LEU A 200 -5.31 2.37 -11.46
CA LEU A 200 -5.44 3.60 -10.65
C LEU A 200 -6.70 4.44 -10.96
N PRO A 201 -7.12 4.63 -12.24
CA PRO A 201 -8.34 5.38 -12.53
C PRO A 201 -9.63 4.78 -11.95
N GLY A 202 -9.62 3.47 -11.66
CA GLY A 202 -10.75 2.76 -11.01
C GLY A 202 -10.73 2.81 -9.49
N VAL A 203 -9.63 3.25 -8.88
CA VAL A 203 -9.50 3.37 -7.42
C VAL A 203 -10.16 4.65 -6.96
N ALA A 204 -11.31 4.56 -6.31
CA ALA A 204 -12.12 5.71 -5.87
C ALA A 204 -12.05 5.97 -4.35
N ALA A 205 -11.36 5.13 -3.58
CA ALA A 205 -11.23 5.29 -2.13
C ALA A 205 -10.46 6.59 -1.78
N PRO A 206 -10.90 7.36 -0.77
CA PRO A 206 -10.11 8.46 -0.23
C PRO A 206 -8.69 8.00 0.09
N THR A 207 -7.68 8.78 -0.30
CA THR A 207 -6.29 8.32 -0.24
C THR A 207 -5.37 9.38 0.35
N LEU A 208 -4.52 8.97 1.31
CA LEU A 208 -3.36 9.69 1.79
C LEU A 208 -2.10 9.06 1.20
N VAL A 209 -1.26 9.87 0.56
CA VAL A 209 0.07 9.46 0.08
C VAL A 209 1.12 10.20 0.91
N LEU A 210 2.01 9.45 1.56
CA LEU A 210 3.16 9.98 2.27
C LEU A 210 4.44 9.51 1.60
N ILE A 211 5.45 10.41 1.52
CA ILE A 211 6.77 10.07 0.95
C ILE A 211 7.87 10.81 1.71
N GLY A 212 9.04 10.17 1.84
CA GLY A 212 10.22 10.79 2.44
C GLY A 212 10.89 11.80 1.51
N GLY A 213 11.38 12.89 2.08
CA GLY A 213 12.16 13.91 1.34
C GLY A 213 13.51 13.38 0.86
N HIS A 214 14.05 12.38 1.55
CA HIS A 214 15.33 11.71 1.25
C HIS A 214 15.15 10.25 0.83
N ASP A 215 14.03 9.90 0.21
CA ASP A 215 13.78 8.53 -0.28
C ASP A 215 14.72 8.20 -1.45
N HIS A 216 15.55 7.13 -1.28
CA HIS A 216 16.49 6.66 -2.29
C HIS A 216 15.96 5.44 -3.09
N THR A 217 14.81 4.90 -2.68
CA THR A 217 14.21 3.68 -3.23
C THR A 217 13.16 3.99 -4.30
N VAL A 218 12.30 4.99 -4.05
CA VAL A 218 11.24 5.41 -4.98
C VAL A 218 11.33 6.91 -5.27
N THR A 219 10.63 7.36 -6.33
CA THR A 219 10.69 8.77 -6.72
C THR A 219 9.48 9.55 -6.25
N LEU A 220 9.67 10.80 -5.83
CA LEU A 220 8.58 11.73 -5.55
C LEU A 220 7.69 11.94 -6.80
N ALA A 221 8.29 11.91 -7.99
CA ALA A 221 7.57 12.00 -9.24
C ALA A 221 6.59 10.83 -9.42
N GLY A 222 7.03 9.61 -9.10
CA GLY A 222 6.19 8.40 -9.10
C GLY A 222 5.03 8.48 -8.12
N ALA A 223 5.28 8.95 -6.89
CA ALA A 223 4.23 9.15 -5.89
C ALA A 223 3.20 10.20 -6.35
N ARG A 224 3.65 11.32 -6.90
CA ARG A 224 2.77 12.36 -7.47
C ARG A 224 2.01 11.86 -8.70
N ARG A 225 2.65 11.05 -9.55
CA ARG A 225 1.99 10.42 -10.69
C ARG A 225 0.87 9.49 -10.22
N LEU A 226 1.13 8.62 -9.25
CA LEU A 226 0.12 7.76 -8.65
C LEU A 226 -1.07 8.57 -8.16
N ALA A 227 -0.83 9.59 -7.34
CA ALA A 227 -1.87 10.44 -6.79
C ALA A 227 -2.74 11.13 -7.86
N ARG A 228 -2.14 11.59 -8.96
CA ARG A 228 -2.88 12.22 -10.08
C ARG A 228 -3.70 11.23 -10.89
N ARG A 229 -3.36 9.93 -10.86
CA ARG A 229 -4.05 8.88 -11.62
C ARG A 229 -5.13 8.17 -10.85
N LEU A 230 -5.16 8.31 -9.51
CA LEU A 230 -6.26 7.80 -8.69
C LEU A 230 -7.59 8.39 -9.16
N GLY A 231 -8.65 7.60 -9.07
CA GLY A 231 -9.99 7.96 -9.50
C GLY A 231 -10.59 9.17 -8.78
N SER A 232 -11.88 9.20 -8.58
CA SER A 232 -12.60 10.40 -8.11
C SER A 232 -12.53 10.68 -6.61
N GLY A 233 -11.79 9.88 -5.82
CA GLY A 233 -11.67 10.06 -4.37
C GLY A 233 -10.81 11.28 -3.99
N PRO A 234 -10.98 11.83 -2.77
CA PRO A 234 -10.05 12.82 -2.22
C PRO A 234 -8.65 12.23 -2.09
N VAL A 235 -7.64 12.94 -2.58
CA VAL A 235 -6.24 12.53 -2.51
C VAL A 235 -5.41 13.63 -1.86
N ALA A 236 -4.70 13.30 -0.79
CA ALA A 236 -3.72 14.16 -0.16
C ALA A 236 -2.30 13.60 -0.36
N VAL A 237 -1.36 14.43 -0.79
CA VAL A 237 0.07 14.06 -0.90
C VAL A 237 0.86 14.91 0.07
N ARG A 238 1.65 14.28 0.95
CA ARG A 238 2.49 14.95 1.93
C ARG A 238 3.90 14.42 1.90
N VAL A 239 4.87 15.27 2.14
CA VAL A 239 6.29 14.93 2.21
C VAL A 239 6.73 15.02 3.67
N LEU A 240 7.43 13.99 4.14
CA LEU A 240 8.17 13.98 5.41
C LEU A 240 9.62 14.34 5.07
N PRO A 241 10.03 15.63 5.28
CA PRO A 241 11.23 16.17 4.66
C PRO A 241 12.53 15.55 5.16
N GLU A 242 12.54 15.03 6.41
CA GLU A 242 13.73 14.46 7.03
C GLU A 242 13.83 12.94 6.89
N SER A 243 12.77 12.27 6.42
CA SER A 243 12.71 10.83 6.36
C SER A 243 13.19 10.28 5.02
N GLN A 244 13.69 9.04 5.04
CA GLN A 244 13.98 8.20 3.89
C GLN A 244 12.75 7.35 3.51
N HIS A 245 12.96 6.09 3.09
CA HIS A 245 11.91 5.25 2.50
C HIS A 245 10.93 4.64 3.52
N LEU A 246 11.43 4.13 4.66
CA LEU A 246 10.62 3.40 5.62
C LEU A 246 10.02 4.34 6.68
N LEU A 247 9.08 5.18 6.28
CA LEU A 247 8.49 6.28 7.05
C LEU A 247 7.98 5.89 8.44
N GLY A 248 7.48 4.65 8.58
CA GLY A 248 6.90 4.16 9.83
C GLY A 248 7.90 3.95 10.96
N ILE A 249 9.20 3.87 10.65
CA ILE A 249 10.29 3.66 11.61
C ILE A 249 11.44 4.66 11.47
N ASP A 250 11.30 5.69 10.64
CA ASP A 250 12.35 6.69 10.46
C ASP A 250 12.22 7.85 11.46
N VAL A 251 13.08 8.85 11.35
CA VAL A 251 13.20 10.00 12.27
C VAL A 251 11.90 10.79 12.46
N GLU A 252 10.98 10.76 11.50
CA GLU A 252 9.64 11.36 11.60
C GLU A 252 8.52 10.32 11.81
N SER A 253 8.83 9.12 12.33
CA SER A 253 7.84 8.03 12.50
C SER A 253 6.63 8.43 13.33
N ALA A 254 6.82 9.21 14.39
CA ALA A 254 5.72 9.72 15.21
C ALA A 254 4.79 10.64 14.39
N ARG A 255 5.37 11.58 13.63
CA ARG A 255 4.62 12.46 12.72
C ARG A 255 3.90 11.66 11.64
N CYS A 256 4.58 10.65 11.05
CA CYS A 256 3.96 9.75 10.08
C CYS A 256 2.71 9.07 10.67
N ALA A 257 2.82 8.50 11.87
CA ALA A 257 1.71 7.83 12.54
C ALA A 257 0.55 8.79 12.88
N ASP A 258 0.85 10.03 13.29
CA ASP A 258 -0.17 11.05 13.57
C ASP A 258 -0.88 11.53 12.30
N GLU A 259 -0.16 11.73 11.19
CA GLU A 259 -0.74 12.08 9.88
C GLU A 259 -1.68 10.98 9.38
N VAL A 260 -1.30 9.71 9.56
CA VAL A 260 -2.13 8.55 9.22
C VAL A 260 -3.39 8.54 10.09
N ALA A 261 -3.26 8.69 11.41
CA ALA A 261 -4.40 8.68 12.32
C ALA A 261 -5.36 9.84 12.04
N ALA A 262 -4.84 11.06 11.82
CA ALA A 262 -5.64 12.23 11.48
C ALA A 262 -6.42 12.01 10.17
N PHE A 263 -5.78 11.44 9.14
CA PHE A 263 -6.46 11.12 7.88
C PHE A 263 -7.58 10.09 8.08
N VAL A 264 -7.30 8.99 8.79
CA VAL A 264 -8.28 7.92 9.04
C VAL A 264 -9.49 8.43 9.82
N ASP A 265 -9.30 9.40 10.72
CA ASP A 265 -10.39 10.05 11.45
C ASP A 265 -11.31 10.89 10.56
N THR A 266 -10.81 11.42 9.43
CA THR A 266 -11.63 12.18 8.46
C THR A 266 -12.50 11.31 7.55
N LEU A 267 -12.24 10.00 7.49
CA LEU A 267 -12.96 9.12 6.58
C LEU A 267 -14.42 8.94 7.01
N PRO A 268 -15.37 8.97 6.05
CA PRO A 268 -16.77 8.78 6.37
C PRO A 268 -17.04 7.39 6.95
N VAL A 269 -17.93 7.32 7.92
CA VAL A 269 -18.44 6.05 8.44
C VAL A 269 -19.45 5.48 7.43
N PRO A 270 -19.37 4.18 7.04
CA PRO A 270 -20.36 3.54 6.18
C PRO A 270 -21.79 3.73 6.74
N GLY A 271 -22.72 4.05 5.85
CA GLY A 271 -24.09 4.46 6.24
C GLY A 271 -24.30 5.98 6.30
N GLN A 272 -23.24 6.78 6.38
CA GLN A 272 -23.27 8.25 6.28
C GLN A 272 -22.72 8.76 4.92
N ARG A 273 -22.45 7.87 3.98
CA ARG A 273 -21.97 8.27 2.64
C ARG A 273 -23.04 9.07 1.93
N ALA A 274 -22.73 10.32 1.57
CA ALA A 274 -23.47 11.03 0.56
C ALA A 274 -23.46 10.20 -0.75
N PRO A 275 -24.58 10.12 -1.49
CA PRO A 275 -24.59 9.38 -2.75
C PRO A 275 -23.49 9.93 -3.68
N PRO A 276 -22.84 9.07 -4.49
CA PRO A 276 -21.80 9.51 -5.40
C PRO A 276 -22.36 10.64 -6.27
N ARG A 277 -21.64 11.76 -6.36
CA ARG A 277 -22.00 12.85 -7.28
C ARG A 277 -22.11 12.24 -8.69
N PRO A 278 -23.24 12.44 -9.38
CA PRO A 278 -23.38 11.94 -10.74
C PRO A 278 -22.21 12.50 -11.57
N ALA A 279 -21.56 11.62 -12.32
CA ALA A 279 -20.50 12.00 -13.23
C ALA A 279 -20.98 13.17 -14.07
N ALA A 280 -20.23 14.27 -14.10
CA ALA A 280 -20.56 15.45 -14.89
C ALA A 280 -20.79 14.97 -16.34
N ARG A 281 -22.04 14.97 -16.77
CA ARG A 281 -22.41 14.64 -18.15
C ARG A 281 -21.61 15.58 -19.04
N GLY A 282 -20.66 15.03 -19.79
CA GLY A 282 -19.86 15.77 -20.74
C GLY A 282 -20.74 16.68 -21.54
N SER A 283 -20.51 17.98 -21.47
CA SER A 283 -21.21 18.98 -22.28
C SER A 283 -20.99 18.60 -23.75
N ARG A 284 -22.01 18.00 -24.36
CA ARG A 284 -22.03 17.80 -25.81
C ARG A 284 -21.83 19.19 -26.42
N ARG A 285 -20.64 19.50 -26.89
CA ARG A 285 -20.37 20.63 -27.76
C ARG A 285 -21.38 20.58 -28.90
N ARG A 286 -22.39 21.45 -28.84
CA ARG A 286 -23.28 21.69 -29.97
C ARG A 286 -22.39 22.08 -31.17
N ARG A 287 -22.29 21.19 -32.15
CA ARG A 287 -21.73 21.54 -33.46
C ARG A 287 -22.52 22.72 -34.00
N ARG A 288 -21.89 23.87 -34.08
CA ARG A 288 -22.42 25.08 -34.73
C ARG A 288 -22.63 24.71 -36.19
N ALA A 289 -23.89 24.62 -36.61
CA ALA A 289 -24.24 24.46 -38.00
C ALA A 289 -23.69 25.67 -38.78
N THR A 290 -22.82 25.41 -39.74
CA THR A 290 -22.36 26.42 -40.71
C THR A 290 -23.48 26.80 -41.63
N ARG A 291 -23.92 28.07 -41.61
CA ARG A 291 -24.84 28.64 -42.55
C ARG A 291 -24.26 28.57 -43.99
N PRO A 292 -25.05 28.18 -45.02
CA PRO A 292 -24.60 28.25 -46.39
C PRO A 292 -24.52 29.71 -46.87
N THR A 293 -23.44 30.10 -47.54
CA THR A 293 -23.26 31.38 -48.22
C THR A 293 -24.12 31.45 -49.48
N PRO A 294 -24.80 32.58 -49.79
CA PRO A 294 -25.57 32.74 -51.01
C PRO A 294 -24.62 32.93 -52.22
N ARG A 295 -24.89 32.17 -53.29
CA ARG A 295 -24.23 32.32 -54.59
C ARG A 295 -24.61 33.67 -55.24
N ARG A 296 -23.61 34.47 -55.67
CA ARG A 296 -23.78 35.61 -56.55
C ARG A 296 -24.05 35.15 -57.99
N PRO A 297 -25.00 35.85 -58.72
CA PRO A 297 -25.20 35.53 -60.14
C PRO A 297 -24.06 36.09 -60.99
N ARG A 298 -23.72 35.34 -62.03
CA ARG A 298 -22.78 35.77 -63.09
C ARG A 298 -23.51 36.72 -64.04
N ARG A 299 -22.86 37.83 -64.38
CA ARG A 299 -22.98 38.54 -65.64
C ARG A 299 -21.73 38.32 -66.47
#